data_40240e908d7ca1e0e268c962988aaa0f
#
_entry.id   40240e908d7ca1e0e268c962988aaa0f
#
_cell.length_a   1.000
_cell.length_b   1.000
_cell.length_c   1.000
_cell.angle_alpha   90.00
_cell.angle_beta   90.00
_cell.angle_gamma   90.00
#
_symmetry.space_group_name_H-M   'P 1'
#
loop_
_entity.id
_entity.type
_entity.pdbx_description
1 polymer ?
#
loop_
_entity_poly.entity_id
_entity_poly.type
_entity_poly.pdbx_seq_one_letter_code
_entity_poly.pdbx_strand_id
1 'polypeptide(L)'
;MTLDFAEGECGAPTRAVGWRCYEDRPGKRGWISEDGITYSGPNAVVVRGEELLPGAPGFRLPGAPAPPLSFDVPLGSTKLTIAYLRSYDARMGVAKIWMDDDDQAAVHLNGTWSSRTSQTDIHSVRIAFLCGESCLRRKRSNLQHSVHVQRVSGRKFKLLLLEVC
;
A
#
# COMPACT_ATOMS: atom_id res chain seq x y z
N MET A 1 -14.34 8.58 -5.47
CA MET A 1 -14.44 7.64 -4.33
C MET A 1 -13.25 7.88 -3.43
N THR A 2 -13.48 8.24 -2.19
CA THR A 2 -12.43 8.44 -1.19
C THR A 2 -12.37 7.18 -0.35
N LEU A 3 -11.21 6.54 -0.32
CA LEU A 3 -10.90 5.49 0.64
C LEU A 3 -10.16 6.17 1.80
N ASP A 4 -10.92 6.92 2.63
CA ASP A 4 -10.38 7.55 3.82
C ASP A 4 -10.23 6.50 4.92
N PHE A 5 -9.01 6.29 5.37
CA PHE A 5 -8.68 5.34 6.43
C PHE A 5 -8.66 6.00 7.81
N ALA A 6 -9.00 7.30 7.90
CA ALA A 6 -8.93 8.06 9.14
C ALA A 6 -10.17 7.91 10.03
N GLU A 7 -11.33 7.61 9.45
CA GLU A 7 -12.60 7.52 10.18
C GLU A 7 -13.12 6.08 10.35
N GLY A 8 -12.41 5.26 11.12
CA GLY A 8 -12.97 4.01 11.63
C GLY A 8 -12.74 2.75 10.81
N GLU A 9 -12.76 2.77 9.49
CA GLU A 9 -12.55 1.60 8.65
C GLU A 9 -11.53 1.88 7.55
N CYS A 10 -10.52 1.02 7.42
CA CYS A 10 -9.70 1.02 6.22
C CYS A 10 -10.53 0.44 5.08
N GLY A 11 -10.74 1.18 4.00
CA GLY A 11 -11.51 0.72 2.84
C GLY A 11 -11.19 -0.72 2.42
N ALA A 12 -12.12 -1.37 1.73
CA ALA A 12 -12.03 -2.78 1.37
C ALA A 12 -11.04 -2.99 0.20
N PRO A 13 -9.82 -3.51 0.45
CA PRO A 13 -8.91 -3.87 -0.62
C PRO A 13 -9.36 -5.18 -1.26
N THR A 14 -9.09 -5.35 -2.54
CA THR A 14 -9.25 -6.63 -3.24
C THR A 14 -8.16 -7.62 -2.86
N ARG A 15 -7.01 -7.11 -2.40
CA ARG A 15 -5.89 -7.90 -1.89
C ARG A 15 -5.12 -7.13 -0.83
N ALA A 16 -4.86 -7.76 0.31
CA ALA A 16 -4.13 -7.14 1.44
C ALA A 16 -3.06 -8.05 2.08
N VAL A 17 -2.57 -9.05 1.37
CA VAL A 17 -1.56 -9.99 1.91
C VAL A 17 -0.29 -9.23 2.31
N GLY A 18 0.12 -9.34 3.57
CA GLY A 18 1.30 -8.63 4.10
C GLY A 18 1.03 -7.17 4.50
N TRP A 19 -0.23 -6.76 4.52
CA TRP A 19 -0.68 -5.46 4.98
C TRP A 19 -1.73 -5.61 6.07
N ARG A 20 -1.73 -4.69 7.02
CA ARG A 20 -2.68 -4.66 8.12
C ARG A 20 -3.22 -3.25 8.33
N CYS A 21 -4.55 -3.12 8.46
CA CYS A 21 -5.16 -1.86 8.84
C CYS A 21 -5.19 -1.73 10.36
N TYR A 22 -4.50 -0.76 10.91
CA TYR A 22 -4.60 -0.40 12.32
C TYR A 22 -4.10 1.01 12.59
N GLU A 23 -4.38 1.46 13.79
CA GLU A 23 -3.91 2.73 14.31
C GLU A 23 -2.69 2.48 15.21
N ASP A 24 -1.49 2.77 14.70
CA ASP A 24 -0.23 2.64 15.46
C ASP A 24 0.10 3.91 16.27
N ARG A 25 -0.58 5.02 15.98
CA ARG A 25 -0.51 6.30 16.69
C ARG A 25 -1.88 6.97 16.66
N PRO A 26 -2.29 7.67 17.73
CA PRO A 26 -3.59 8.34 17.81
C PRO A 26 -3.90 9.20 16.58
N GLY A 27 -5.07 9.02 15.99
CA GLY A 27 -5.53 9.76 14.82
C GLY A 27 -4.84 9.40 13.50
N LYS A 28 -4.00 8.36 13.46
CA LYS A 28 -3.29 7.94 12.25
C LYS A 28 -3.53 6.47 11.93
N ARG A 29 -4.79 6.12 11.71
CA ARG A 29 -5.14 4.80 11.17
C ARG A 29 -4.69 4.68 9.71
N GLY A 30 -4.32 3.49 9.27
CA GLY A 30 -3.94 3.25 7.88
C GLY A 30 -3.49 1.82 7.62
N TRP A 31 -3.22 1.51 6.37
CA TRP A 31 -2.65 0.25 5.95
C TRP A 31 -1.16 0.23 6.19
N ILE A 32 -0.69 -0.72 6.98
CA ILE A 32 0.71 -0.84 7.36
C ILE A 32 1.26 -2.17 6.85
N SER A 33 2.35 -2.10 6.09
CA SER A 33 3.22 -3.23 5.79
C SER A 33 4.45 -3.15 6.69
N GLU A 34 4.70 -4.19 7.50
CA GLU A 34 5.82 -4.25 8.43
C GLU A 34 6.41 -5.67 8.45
N ASP A 35 7.75 -5.77 8.55
CA ASP A 35 8.42 -7.06 8.69
C ASP A 35 8.11 -7.73 10.04
N GLY A 36 8.13 -9.06 10.05
CA GLY A 36 7.83 -9.85 11.26
C GLY A 36 6.33 -10.02 11.54
N ILE A 37 5.46 -9.60 10.62
CA ILE A 37 4.03 -9.86 10.68
C ILE A 37 3.71 -11.01 9.73
N THR A 38 3.32 -12.14 10.28
CA THR A 38 2.81 -13.30 9.54
C THR A 38 1.29 -13.25 9.44
N TYR A 39 0.78 -13.58 8.28
CA TYR A 39 -0.67 -13.66 8.02
C TYR A 39 -1.05 -15.09 7.68
N SER A 40 -2.06 -15.61 8.33
CA SER A 40 -2.67 -16.89 8.01
C SER A 40 -4.18 -16.72 7.81
N GLY A 41 -4.62 -16.67 6.53
CA GLY A 41 -6.03 -16.76 6.13
C GLY A 41 -6.86 -15.48 6.26
N PRO A 42 -8.15 -15.52 5.87
CA PRO A 42 -9.05 -14.36 5.82
C PRO A 42 -9.41 -13.76 7.19
N ASN A 43 -9.13 -14.48 8.29
CA ASN A 43 -9.32 -14.02 9.68
C ASN A 43 -8.02 -14.06 10.47
N ALA A 44 -6.91 -13.68 9.86
CA ALA A 44 -5.58 -13.88 10.40
C ALA A 44 -5.38 -13.25 11.77
N VAL A 45 -5.13 -14.09 12.76
CA VAL A 45 -4.55 -13.70 14.04
C VAL A 45 -3.07 -13.40 13.82
N VAL A 46 -2.65 -12.21 14.22
CA VAL A 46 -1.23 -11.84 14.20
C VAL A 46 -0.52 -12.60 15.30
N VAL A 47 0.32 -13.57 14.93
CA VAL A 47 1.22 -14.21 15.88
C VAL A 47 2.48 -13.38 15.96
N ARG A 48 2.63 -12.60 17.02
CA ARG A 48 3.92 -11.98 17.38
C ARG A 48 4.78 -13.04 18.03
N GLY A 49 5.95 -13.32 17.45
CA GLY A 49 7.03 -14.00 18.16
C GLY A 49 7.13 -15.51 17.98
N GLU A 50 6.36 -16.16 17.14
CA GLU A 50 6.72 -17.52 16.70
C GLU A 50 7.75 -17.44 15.58
N GLU A 51 8.89 -18.06 15.84
CA GLU A 51 9.97 -18.24 14.87
C GLU A 51 9.49 -19.23 13.80
N LEU A 52 8.92 -18.72 12.72
CA LEU A 52 8.56 -19.56 11.58
C LEU A 52 9.84 -20.06 10.92
N LEU A 53 9.95 -21.37 10.76
CA LEU A 53 11.05 -21.98 10.03
C LEU A 53 11.04 -21.50 8.56
N PRO A 54 12.24 -21.32 7.95
CA PRO A 54 12.34 -21.02 6.52
C PRO A 54 11.57 -22.06 5.70
N GLY A 55 10.69 -21.59 4.82
CA GLY A 55 9.82 -22.45 4.00
C GLY A 55 8.42 -22.70 4.56
N ALA A 56 8.09 -22.26 5.78
CA ALA A 56 6.72 -22.31 6.29
C ALA A 56 5.81 -21.34 5.52
N PRO A 57 4.52 -21.69 5.29
CA PRO A 57 3.57 -20.77 4.71
C PRO A 57 3.53 -19.47 5.51
N GLY A 58 3.75 -18.32 4.85
CA GLY A 58 3.79 -17.00 5.49
C GLY A 58 5.18 -16.54 5.94
N PHE A 59 6.21 -17.40 5.89
CA PHE A 59 7.58 -16.97 6.19
C PHE A 59 8.07 -15.94 5.15
N ARG A 60 8.63 -14.84 5.63
CA ARG A 60 9.29 -13.82 4.81
C ARG A 60 10.64 -13.48 5.37
N LEU A 61 11.61 -13.39 4.49
CA LEU A 61 12.90 -12.82 4.83
C LEU A 61 12.73 -11.35 5.24
N PRO A 62 13.39 -10.90 6.31
CA PRO A 62 13.44 -9.48 6.66
C PRO A 62 13.88 -8.64 5.46
N GLY A 63 13.15 -7.55 5.18
CA GLY A 63 13.43 -6.69 4.01
C GLY A 63 12.88 -7.18 2.67
N ALA A 64 12.31 -8.38 2.58
CA ALA A 64 11.68 -8.83 1.36
C ALA A 64 10.47 -7.94 0.99
N PRO A 65 10.25 -7.65 -0.32
CA PRO A 65 9.10 -6.88 -0.76
C PRO A 65 7.79 -7.51 -0.28
N ALA A 66 6.88 -6.69 0.27
CA ALA A 66 5.53 -7.14 0.59
C ALA A 66 4.77 -7.50 -0.70
N PRO A 67 3.82 -8.44 -0.70
CA PRO A 67 2.85 -8.48 -1.78
C PRO A 67 2.10 -7.15 -1.89
N PRO A 68 1.63 -6.80 -3.10
CA PRO A 68 0.89 -5.57 -3.28
C PRO A 68 -0.43 -5.57 -2.49
N LEU A 69 -0.73 -4.43 -1.87
CA LEU A 69 -2.07 -4.04 -1.43
C LEU A 69 -2.79 -3.52 -2.67
N SER A 70 -3.99 -4.03 -2.96
CA SER A 70 -4.70 -3.73 -4.19
C SER A 70 -6.11 -3.24 -3.93
N PHE A 71 -6.56 -2.25 -4.70
CA PHE A 71 -7.90 -1.69 -4.66
C PHE A 71 -8.45 -1.53 -6.07
N ASP A 72 -9.75 -1.73 -6.22
CA ASP A 72 -10.43 -1.43 -7.47
C ASP A 72 -10.67 0.08 -7.62
N VAL A 73 -10.50 0.55 -8.85
CA VAL A 73 -10.64 1.97 -9.21
C VAL A 73 -11.82 2.12 -10.15
N PRO A 74 -12.77 3.03 -9.86
CA PRO A 74 -13.90 3.31 -10.72
C PRO A 74 -13.48 3.72 -12.13
N LEU A 75 -14.19 3.24 -13.13
CA LEU A 75 -14.00 3.66 -14.52
C LEU A 75 -14.23 5.16 -14.65
N GLY A 76 -13.37 5.82 -15.44
CA GLY A 76 -13.47 7.26 -15.69
C GLY A 76 -12.71 8.13 -14.69
N SER A 77 -12.13 7.54 -13.65
CA SER A 77 -11.23 8.27 -12.75
C SER A 77 -10.01 8.81 -13.50
N THR A 78 -9.60 10.05 -13.18
CA THR A 78 -8.51 10.75 -13.88
C THR A 78 -7.31 11.03 -12.99
N LYS A 79 -7.52 11.07 -11.67
CA LYS A 79 -6.53 11.46 -10.67
C LYS A 79 -6.53 10.48 -9.50
N LEU A 80 -5.34 10.14 -9.04
CA LEU A 80 -5.10 9.40 -7.80
C LEU A 80 -4.37 10.32 -6.82
N THR A 81 -4.90 10.46 -5.61
CA THR A 81 -4.26 11.17 -4.49
C THR A 81 -3.93 10.14 -3.41
N ILE A 82 -2.69 10.19 -2.94
CA ILE A 82 -2.14 9.24 -1.99
C ILE A 82 -1.59 10.02 -0.81
N ALA A 83 -2.08 9.73 0.40
CA ALA A 83 -1.45 10.22 1.63
C ALA A 83 -0.73 9.07 2.32
N TYR A 84 0.51 9.29 2.74
CA TYR A 84 1.33 8.30 3.40
C TYR A 84 2.16 8.94 4.53
N LEU A 85 2.62 8.10 5.45
CA LEU A 85 3.43 8.57 6.56
C LEU A 85 4.89 8.66 6.14
N ARG A 86 5.50 9.82 6.35
CA ARG A 86 6.95 9.99 6.41
C ARG A 86 7.41 10.08 7.85
N SER A 87 8.43 9.33 8.20
CA SER A 87 8.92 9.27 9.58
C SER A 87 10.43 9.07 9.64
N TYR A 88 11.02 9.57 10.72
CA TYR A 88 12.40 9.34 11.10
C TYR A 88 12.67 7.94 11.67
N ASP A 89 11.63 7.10 11.82
CA ASP A 89 11.77 5.70 12.21
C ASP A 89 12.65 4.98 11.18
N ALA A 90 13.80 4.46 11.62
CA ALA A 90 14.78 3.78 10.74
C ALA A 90 14.22 2.55 10.01
N ARG A 91 13.05 2.05 10.42
CA ARG A 91 12.34 0.96 9.74
C ARG A 91 11.58 1.42 8.51
N MET A 92 11.28 2.71 8.40
CA MET A 92 10.55 3.26 7.25
C MET A 92 11.33 3.03 5.96
N GLY A 93 10.60 2.82 4.89
CA GLY A 93 11.16 2.52 3.59
C GLY A 93 10.37 3.14 2.45
N VAL A 94 10.54 2.58 1.28
CA VAL A 94 9.94 3.03 0.03
C VAL A 94 8.83 2.06 -0.37
N ALA A 95 7.72 2.60 -0.85
CA ALA A 95 6.71 1.84 -1.59
C ALA A 95 6.66 2.32 -3.04
N LYS A 96 6.29 1.41 -3.94
CA LYS A 96 5.89 1.75 -5.32
C LYS A 96 4.39 1.66 -5.45
N ILE A 97 3.82 2.51 -6.30
CA ILE A 97 2.41 2.49 -6.66
C ILE A 97 2.27 2.48 -8.18
N TRP A 98 1.40 1.62 -8.68
CA TRP A 98 1.13 1.49 -10.12
C TRP A 98 -0.30 1.04 -10.35
N MET A 99 -0.73 1.02 -11.61
CA MET A 99 -2.06 0.55 -12.00
C MET A 99 -1.98 -0.65 -12.92
N ASP A 100 -2.93 -1.54 -12.75
CA ASP A 100 -3.09 -2.74 -13.56
C ASP A 100 -1.80 -3.57 -13.62
N ASP A 101 -1.40 -4.01 -14.80
CA ASP A 101 -0.22 -4.85 -15.00
C ASP A 101 1.05 -4.04 -15.36
N ASP A 102 0.96 -2.67 -15.32
CA ASP A 102 2.06 -1.79 -15.73
C ASP A 102 2.88 -1.30 -14.54
N ASP A 103 3.66 -2.19 -13.95
CA ASP A 103 4.53 -1.86 -12.82
C ASP A 103 5.79 -1.05 -13.22
N GLN A 104 6.07 -0.94 -14.52
CA GLN A 104 7.16 -0.11 -15.03
C GLN A 104 6.83 1.39 -14.97
N ALA A 105 5.54 1.74 -15.05
CA ALA A 105 5.06 3.11 -14.84
C ALA A 105 4.90 3.48 -13.36
N ALA A 106 5.41 2.66 -12.45
CA ALA A 106 5.24 2.86 -11.02
C ALA A 106 5.89 4.14 -10.51
N VAL A 107 5.18 4.85 -9.64
CA VAL A 107 5.69 5.99 -8.86
C VAL A 107 6.20 5.47 -7.52
N HIS A 108 7.35 5.99 -7.07
CA HIS A 108 7.95 5.62 -5.79
C HIS A 108 7.63 6.67 -4.71
N LEU A 109 7.15 6.18 -3.58
CA LEU A 109 6.79 6.96 -2.41
C LEU A 109 7.82 6.70 -1.31
N ASN A 110 8.59 7.72 -0.94
CA ASN A 110 9.62 7.60 0.08
C ASN A 110 9.06 7.93 1.47
N GLY A 111 8.90 6.90 2.31
CA GLY A 111 8.43 7.04 3.69
C GLY A 111 9.50 7.48 4.68
N THR A 112 10.77 7.59 4.28
CA THR A 112 11.85 8.05 5.17
C THR A 112 11.82 9.58 5.32
N TRP A 113 12.22 10.06 6.51
CA TRP A 113 12.25 11.48 6.83
C TRP A 113 13.42 11.79 7.77
N SER A 114 14.11 12.89 7.54
CA SER A 114 15.28 13.28 8.35
C SER A 114 14.93 14.07 9.63
N SER A 115 13.76 14.70 9.68
CA SER A 115 13.30 15.42 10.87
C SER A 115 12.80 14.46 11.94
N ARG A 116 12.98 14.82 13.22
CA ARG A 116 12.50 14.02 14.37
C ARG A 116 10.98 14.01 14.56
N THR A 117 10.22 14.52 13.61
CA THR A 117 8.76 14.50 13.58
C THR A 117 8.28 13.61 12.46
N SER A 118 7.19 12.88 12.68
CA SER A 118 6.49 12.18 11.60
C SER A 118 5.46 13.11 10.97
N GLN A 119 5.36 13.11 9.66
CA GLN A 119 4.39 13.93 8.93
C GLN A 119 3.63 13.09 7.90
N THR A 120 2.44 13.55 7.54
CA THR A 120 1.71 13.05 6.38
C THR A 120 2.23 13.76 5.15
N ASP A 121 2.62 13.00 4.15
CA ASP A 121 2.95 13.51 2.82
C ASP A 121 1.84 13.14 1.85
N ILE A 122 1.55 14.04 0.90
CA ILE A 122 0.46 13.86 -0.07
C ILE A 122 1.05 13.91 -1.47
N HIS A 123 0.84 12.85 -2.22
CA HIS A 123 1.25 12.74 -3.61
C HIS A 123 0.02 12.60 -4.50
N SER A 124 -0.07 13.44 -5.54
CA SER A 124 -1.15 13.35 -6.53
C SER A 124 -0.56 13.05 -7.89
N VAL A 125 -1.13 12.09 -8.58
CA VAL A 125 -0.70 11.66 -9.90
C VAL A 125 -1.90 11.47 -10.83
N ARG A 126 -1.74 11.80 -12.11
CA ARG A 126 -2.75 11.47 -13.12
C ARG A 126 -2.70 9.97 -13.40
N ILE A 127 -3.85 9.34 -13.42
CA ILE A 127 -3.99 7.90 -13.65
C ILE A 127 -3.33 7.48 -14.97
N ALA A 128 -3.42 8.31 -16.01
CA ALA A 128 -2.77 8.05 -17.30
C ALA A 128 -1.24 7.85 -17.21
N PHE A 129 -0.58 8.43 -16.21
CA PHE A 129 0.87 8.22 -15.99
C PHE A 129 1.18 6.90 -15.26
N LEU A 130 0.21 6.34 -14.53
CA LEU A 130 0.41 5.10 -13.76
C LEU A 130 0.10 3.85 -14.56
N CYS A 131 -0.61 3.95 -15.66
CA CYS A 131 -1.09 2.78 -16.40
C CYS A 131 -0.71 2.76 -17.88
N GLY A 132 0.00 3.75 -18.40
CA GLY A 132 0.52 3.76 -19.76
C GLY A 132 -0.48 3.23 -20.80
N GLU A 133 -0.05 2.27 -21.63
CA GLU A 133 -0.90 1.65 -22.64
C GLU A 133 -1.95 0.70 -22.06
N SER A 134 -1.78 0.17 -20.85
CA SER A 134 -2.73 -0.76 -20.24
C SER A 134 -4.09 -0.11 -19.99
N CYS A 135 -4.14 1.18 -19.64
CA CYS A 135 -5.39 1.93 -19.54
C CYS A 135 -6.17 1.97 -20.85
N LEU A 136 -5.49 2.14 -21.97
CA LEU A 136 -6.15 2.21 -23.28
C LEU A 136 -6.75 0.86 -23.66
N ARG A 137 -6.09 -0.23 -23.35
CA ARG A 137 -6.58 -1.59 -23.58
C ARG A 137 -7.79 -1.90 -22.72
N ARG A 138 -7.73 -1.63 -21.39
CA ARG A 138 -8.83 -1.89 -20.46
C ARG A 138 -10.05 -1.01 -20.72
N LYS A 139 -9.87 0.24 -21.11
CA LYS A 139 -10.97 1.12 -21.52
C LYS A 139 -11.78 0.55 -22.69
N ARG A 140 -11.11 -0.11 -23.65
CA ARG A 140 -11.78 -0.76 -24.79
C ARG A 140 -12.56 -2.01 -24.37
N SER A 141 -12.12 -2.73 -23.34
CA SER A 141 -12.76 -3.95 -22.85
C SER A 141 -13.74 -3.71 -21.70
N ASN A 142 -13.97 -2.47 -21.31
CA ASN A 142 -14.84 -2.09 -20.17
C ASN A 142 -14.48 -2.78 -18.85
N LEU A 143 -13.20 -3.12 -18.68
CA LEU A 143 -12.67 -3.76 -17.47
C LEU A 143 -12.34 -2.71 -16.40
N GLN A 144 -12.61 -3.06 -15.16
CA GLN A 144 -12.26 -2.25 -13.99
C GLN A 144 -10.74 -2.13 -13.85
N HIS A 145 -10.26 -0.96 -13.44
CA HIS A 145 -8.86 -0.74 -13.12
C HIS A 145 -8.56 -1.16 -11.68
N SER A 146 -7.31 -1.53 -11.41
CA SER A 146 -6.82 -1.80 -10.07
C SER A 146 -5.58 -0.97 -9.77
N VAL A 147 -5.53 -0.34 -8.61
CA VAL A 147 -4.32 0.32 -8.10
C VAL A 147 -3.61 -0.62 -7.11
N HIS A 148 -2.30 -0.67 -7.22
CA HIS A 148 -1.45 -1.52 -6.41
C HIS A 148 -0.43 -0.69 -5.65
N VAL A 149 -0.23 -1.00 -4.37
CA VAL A 149 0.78 -0.38 -3.51
C VAL A 149 1.66 -1.48 -2.93
N GLN A 150 2.97 -1.42 -3.14
CA GLN A 150 3.91 -2.44 -2.68
C GLN A 150 5.09 -1.80 -1.95
N ARG A 151 5.37 -2.22 -0.72
CA ARG A 151 6.63 -1.89 -0.06
C ARG A 151 7.78 -2.60 -0.77
N VAL A 152 8.75 -1.84 -1.27
CA VAL A 152 9.90 -2.36 -2.03
C VAL A 152 11.21 -2.28 -1.26
N SER A 153 11.30 -1.42 -0.26
CA SER A 153 12.47 -1.34 0.63
C SER A 153 12.08 -0.93 2.05
N GLY A 154 13.05 -0.97 2.97
CA GLY A 154 12.81 -0.76 4.39
C GLY A 154 11.99 -1.90 5.01
N ARG A 155 11.70 -1.77 6.30
CA ARG A 155 10.99 -2.78 7.08
C ARG A 155 9.53 -2.41 7.36
N LYS A 156 9.15 -1.14 7.09
CA LYS A 156 7.82 -0.58 7.36
C LYS A 156 7.44 0.43 6.30
N PHE A 157 6.17 0.45 5.90
CA PHE A 157 5.55 1.53 5.14
C PHE A 157 4.10 1.70 5.61
N LYS A 158 3.60 2.94 5.63
CA LYS A 158 2.23 3.23 6.06
C LYS A 158 1.51 4.12 5.04
N LEU A 159 0.43 3.59 4.49
CA LEU A 159 -0.53 4.27 3.63
C LEU A 159 -1.68 4.78 4.51
N LEU A 160 -2.00 6.07 4.40
CA LEU A 160 -3.02 6.75 5.22
C LEU A 160 -4.31 7.00 4.45
N LEU A 161 -4.20 7.33 3.15
CA LEU A 161 -5.34 7.65 2.29
C LEU A 161 -5.04 7.23 0.85
N LEU A 162 -6.06 6.78 0.17
CA LEU A 162 -6.07 6.61 -1.28
C LEU A 162 -7.40 7.15 -1.79
N GLU A 163 -7.35 8.23 -2.56
CA GLU A 163 -8.51 8.90 -3.13
C GLU A 163 -8.44 8.90 -4.65
N VAL A 164 -9.56 8.59 -5.28
CA VAL A 164 -9.69 8.52 -6.74
C VAL A 164 -10.78 9.48 -7.19
N CYS A 165 -10.45 10.37 -8.13
CA CYS A 165 -11.37 11.36 -8.72
C CYS A 165 -11.44 11.23 -10.24
#